data_23b191f0ae9eeb1323ec0b272eeb695e
#
_entry.id   23b191f0ae9eeb1323ec0b272eeb695e
#
_cell.length_a   1.000
_cell.length_b   1.000
_cell.length_c   1.000
_cell.angle_alpha   90.00
_cell.angle_beta   90.00
_cell.angle_gamma   90.00
#
_symmetry.space_group_name_H-M   'P 1'
#
loop_
_entity.id
_entity.type
_entity.pdbx_description
1 polymer ?
#
loop_
_entity_poly.entity_id
_entity_poly.type
_entity_poly.pdbx_seq_one_letter_code
_entity_poly.pdbx_strand_id
1 'polypeptide(L)'
;MEWSKQELKILKSKYPQLGSKCIDFLENRTIDAIEHEARRQGIKYSPVGEGRAGYLDIESSGLQGDFNFMLTWCIKEANSDNVYWSAITPNEIKNGILDKRIIKELIRTLKGFKTIYTFYGTNFDIKFARTRALYHGLDFVPYGLVQHKDLYYLVKRILRIHSNRLESTADLLDISGKTHLHPRIWVQATGGNPKAIGYILDHNVADVKLLEAVHKKLMDYEGRTKKYV
;
A
#
# COMPACT_ATOMS: atom_id res chain seq x y z
N MET A 1 15.43 34.29 17.82
CA MET A 1 15.60 33.35 18.97
C MET A 1 16.49 32.21 18.50
N GLU A 2 17.66 32.04 19.14
CA GLU A 2 18.61 30.99 18.74
C GLU A 2 18.06 29.59 18.95
N TRP A 3 18.50 28.64 18.14
CA TRP A 3 18.15 27.22 18.24
C TRP A 3 19.09 26.49 19.17
N SER A 4 18.58 25.86 20.21
CA SER A 4 19.37 25.04 21.11
C SER A 4 19.89 23.77 20.41
N LYS A 5 20.98 23.19 20.96
CA LYS A 5 21.53 21.92 20.45
C LYS A 5 20.48 20.79 20.48
N GLN A 6 19.60 20.81 21.48
CA GLN A 6 18.54 19.80 21.62
C GLN A 6 17.45 19.95 20.56
N GLU A 7 16.99 21.18 20.31
CA GLU A 7 16.01 21.46 19.25
C GLU A 7 16.56 21.10 17.87
N LEU A 8 17.83 21.44 17.59
CA LEU A 8 18.48 21.04 16.34
C LEU A 8 18.61 19.53 16.19
N LYS A 9 18.82 18.78 17.28
CA LYS A 9 18.82 17.33 17.27
C LYS A 9 17.44 16.78 16.97
N ILE A 10 16.40 17.33 17.57
CA ILE A 10 15.00 16.99 17.28
C ILE A 10 14.66 17.31 15.81
N LEU A 11 15.01 18.51 15.35
CA LEU A 11 14.77 18.92 13.97
C LEU A 11 15.45 17.95 12.97
N LYS A 12 16.73 17.63 13.17
CA LYS A 12 17.47 16.70 12.30
C LYS A 12 16.88 15.28 12.29
N SER A 13 16.33 14.81 13.42
CA SER A 13 15.79 13.46 13.53
C SER A 13 14.35 13.35 13.07
N LYS A 14 13.52 14.40 13.24
CA LYS A 14 12.08 14.35 13.02
C LYS A 14 11.63 15.03 11.73
N TYR A 15 12.24 16.16 11.36
CA TYR A 15 11.84 16.92 10.19
C TYR A 15 11.91 16.12 8.88
N PRO A 16 12.92 15.27 8.62
CA PRO A 16 12.95 14.49 7.39
C PRO A 16 11.68 13.64 7.19
N GLN A 17 11.12 13.13 8.27
CA GLN A 17 9.95 12.22 8.21
C GLN A 17 8.62 12.94 8.39
N LEU A 18 8.56 13.97 9.24
CA LEU A 18 7.33 14.62 9.66
C LEU A 18 7.11 15.99 9.00
N GLY A 19 8.16 16.58 8.39
CA GLY A 19 8.11 17.95 7.90
C GLY A 19 7.75 18.92 9.02
N SER A 20 6.92 19.91 8.74
CA SER A 20 6.42 20.88 9.72
C SER A 20 5.61 20.27 10.87
N LYS A 21 5.09 19.03 10.73
CA LYS A 21 4.44 18.30 11.84
C LYS A 21 5.39 17.95 13.00
N CYS A 22 6.70 18.12 12.82
CA CYS A 22 7.62 18.00 13.96
C CYS A 22 7.45 19.11 15.02
N ILE A 23 6.55 20.08 14.79
CA ILE A 23 6.13 21.09 15.77
C ILE A 23 5.64 20.46 17.08
N ASP A 24 5.02 19.27 17.03
CA ASP A 24 4.58 18.54 18.22
C ASP A 24 5.73 18.18 19.19
N PHE A 25 6.96 18.26 18.71
CA PHE A 25 8.19 18.01 19.49
C PHE A 25 9.01 19.30 19.74
N LEU A 26 8.53 20.45 19.27
CA LEU A 26 9.22 21.76 19.29
C LEU A 26 8.25 22.85 19.76
N GLU A 27 7.67 22.66 20.96
CA GLU A 27 6.56 23.42 21.54
C GLU A 27 6.72 24.94 21.52
N ASN A 28 7.96 25.44 21.49
CA ASN A 28 8.28 26.87 21.50
C ASN A 28 8.60 27.44 20.11
N ARG A 29 8.31 26.71 19.03
CA ARG A 29 8.63 27.11 17.66
C ARG A 29 7.37 27.20 16.81
N THR A 30 7.37 28.13 15.85
CA THR A 30 6.33 28.19 14.82
C THR A 30 6.67 27.29 13.65
N ILE A 31 5.69 26.92 12.85
CA ILE A 31 5.89 26.15 11.61
C ILE A 31 6.91 26.84 10.70
N ASP A 32 6.76 28.16 10.48
CA ASP A 32 7.66 28.95 9.64
C ASP A 32 9.11 28.93 10.17
N ALA A 33 9.30 29.02 11.49
CA ALA A 33 10.63 28.95 12.11
C ALA A 33 11.27 27.58 11.90
N ILE A 34 10.47 26.50 11.98
CA ILE A 34 10.90 25.11 11.76
C ILE A 34 11.33 24.92 10.30
N GLU A 35 10.51 25.35 9.34
CA GLU A 35 10.80 25.22 7.91
C GLU A 35 12.00 26.05 7.49
N HIS A 36 12.12 27.30 8.02
CA HIS A 36 13.26 28.16 7.76
C HIS A 36 14.56 27.55 8.29
N GLU A 37 14.54 27.05 9.53
CA GLU A 37 15.73 26.44 10.13
C GLU A 37 16.10 25.11 9.44
N ALA A 38 15.12 24.28 9.09
CA ALA A 38 15.37 23.06 8.30
C ALA A 38 16.07 23.39 6.98
N ARG A 39 15.60 24.41 6.26
CA ARG A 39 16.22 24.90 5.01
C ARG A 39 17.65 25.41 5.26
N ARG A 40 17.87 26.19 6.33
CA ARG A 40 19.20 26.71 6.73
C ARG A 40 20.19 25.59 7.04
N GLN A 41 19.72 24.51 7.67
CA GLN A 41 20.50 23.31 8.00
C GLN A 41 20.65 22.32 6.82
N GLY A 42 20.06 22.62 5.66
CA GLY A 42 20.04 21.69 4.51
C GLY A 42 19.22 20.41 4.75
N ILE A 43 18.34 20.42 5.76
CA ILE A 43 17.48 19.28 6.09
C ILE A 43 16.28 19.33 5.15
N LYS A 44 16.17 18.34 4.28
CA LYS A 44 15.03 18.21 3.37
C LYS A 44 13.91 17.39 4.05
N TYR A 45 12.67 17.81 3.83
CA TYR A 45 11.52 16.96 4.11
C TYR A 45 11.56 15.80 3.11
N SER A 46 11.75 14.62 3.62
CA SER A 46 11.87 13.38 2.88
C SER A 46 11.10 12.33 3.67
N PRO A 47 9.77 12.28 3.50
CA PRO A 47 8.96 11.32 4.24
C PRO A 47 9.46 9.91 3.99
N VAL A 48 9.30 9.04 4.97
CA VAL A 48 9.63 7.62 4.83
C VAL A 48 9.02 7.11 3.54
N GLY A 49 9.84 6.49 2.69
CA GLY A 49 9.40 5.99 1.39
C GLY A 49 9.55 6.99 0.23
N GLU A 50 10.22 8.15 0.41
CA GLU A 50 10.47 9.06 -0.71
C GLU A 50 11.21 8.35 -1.85
N GLY A 51 10.65 8.48 -3.05
CA GLY A 51 11.17 7.81 -4.24
C GLY A 51 10.76 6.35 -4.40
N ARG A 52 10.31 5.67 -3.33
CA ARG A 52 9.86 4.29 -3.44
C ARG A 52 8.38 4.23 -3.83
N ALA A 53 8.10 3.47 -4.87
CA ALA A 53 6.73 3.12 -5.26
C ALA A 53 6.53 1.62 -5.15
N GLY A 54 5.30 1.17 -4.90
CA GLY A 54 4.97 -0.24 -4.80
C GLY A 54 3.58 -0.54 -5.33
N TYR A 55 3.36 -1.78 -5.71
CA TYR A 55 2.09 -2.33 -6.18
C TYR A 55 1.54 -3.24 -5.10
N LEU A 56 0.42 -2.87 -4.52
CA LEU A 56 -0.25 -3.58 -3.44
C LEU A 56 -1.46 -4.33 -3.96
N ASP A 57 -1.60 -5.55 -3.48
CA ASP A 57 -2.80 -6.36 -3.59
C ASP A 57 -3.01 -7.17 -2.31
N ILE A 58 -4.25 -7.47 -1.95
CA ILE A 58 -4.61 -8.29 -0.80
C ILE A 58 -5.58 -9.40 -1.18
N GLU A 59 -5.48 -10.52 -0.47
CA GLU A 59 -6.46 -11.60 -0.52
C GLU A 59 -7.14 -11.78 0.83
N SER A 60 -8.43 -12.04 0.81
CA SER A 60 -9.25 -12.11 2.02
C SER A 60 -10.20 -13.30 2.02
N SER A 61 -10.72 -13.65 3.18
CA SER A 61 -11.71 -14.70 3.35
C SER A 61 -13.10 -14.31 2.83
N GLY A 62 -13.30 -13.05 2.46
CA GLY A 62 -14.55 -12.52 1.90
C GLY A 62 -14.46 -10.99 1.77
N LEU A 63 -15.56 -10.36 1.32
CA LEU A 63 -15.54 -8.97 0.86
C LEU A 63 -15.68 -7.92 1.98
N GLN A 64 -16.20 -8.29 3.15
CA GLN A 64 -16.53 -7.37 4.23
C GLN A 64 -15.52 -7.49 5.37
N GLY A 65 -14.77 -6.43 5.64
CA GLY A 65 -13.69 -6.45 6.63
C GLY A 65 -14.15 -6.54 8.11
N ASP A 66 -15.40 -6.32 8.41
CA ASP A 66 -16.01 -6.52 9.73
C ASP A 66 -16.34 -7.99 10.03
N PHE A 67 -16.69 -8.77 9.00
CA PHE A 67 -17.02 -10.19 9.11
C PHE A 67 -15.92 -11.14 8.66
N ASN A 68 -14.98 -10.63 7.86
CA ASN A 68 -13.94 -11.44 7.25
C ASN A 68 -12.55 -10.94 7.66
N PHE A 69 -11.52 -11.71 7.33
CA PHE A 69 -10.15 -11.40 7.67
C PHE A 69 -9.23 -11.54 6.44
N MET A 70 -8.10 -10.86 6.50
CA MET A 70 -7.09 -10.90 5.45
C MET A 70 -6.36 -12.25 5.49
N LEU A 71 -6.19 -12.89 4.34
CA LEU A 71 -5.44 -14.12 4.17
C LEU A 71 -3.97 -13.81 3.85
N THR A 72 -3.75 -12.91 2.89
CA THR A 72 -2.42 -12.48 2.46
C THR A 72 -2.43 -11.01 2.04
N TRP A 73 -1.27 -10.39 2.04
CA TRP A 73 -0.99 -9.15 1.34
C TRP A 73 0.37 -9.22 0.67
N CYS A 74 0.50 -8.58 -0.48
CA CYS A 74 1.75 -8.45 -1.22
C CYS A 74 2.00 -7.01 -1.64
N ILE A 75 3.26 -6.56 -1.55
CA ILE A 75 3.72 -5.30 -2.15
C ILE A 75 4.95 -5.59 -3.00
N LYS A 76 4.82 -5.45 -4.32
CA LYS A 76 5.94 -5.48 -5.26
C LYS A 76 6.54 -4.08 -5.35
N GLU A 77 7.81 -3.92 -5.03
CA GLU A 77 8.51 -2.65 -5.22
C GLU A 77 8.70 -2.36 -6.71
N ALA A 78 8.35 -1.14 -7.13
CA ALA A 78 8.45 -0.74 -8.53
C ALA A 78 9.90 -0.76 -9.03
N ASN A 79 10.10 -1.28 -10.24
CA ASN A 79 11.42 -1.38 -10.89
C ASN A 79 12.48 -2.14 -10.07
N SER A 80 12.06 -3.08 -9.24
CA SER A 80 12.91 -3.94 -8.42
C SER A 80 12.34 -5.35 -8.42
N ASP A 81 13.11 -6.38 -8.07
CA ASP A 81 12.61 -7.74 -7.88
C ASP A 81 12.06 -7.99 -6.48
N ASN A 82 12.15 -6.99 -5.60
CA ASN A 82 11.69 -7.11 -4.22
C ASN A 82 10.17 -7.25 -4.14
N VAL A 83 9.71 -8.29 -3.46
CA VAL A 83 8.31 -8.51 -3.11
C VAL A 83 8.23 -8.68 -1.60
N TYR A 84 7.50 -7.80 -0.95
CA TYR A 84 7.16 -7.87 0.47
C TYR A 84 5.80 -8.54 0.60
N TRP A 85 5.67 -9.46 1.53
CA TRP A 85 4.42 -10.17 1.73
C TRP A 85 4.26 -10.69 3.16
N SER A 86 3.05 -10.98 3.52
CA SER A 86 2.73 -11.78 4.69
C SER A 86 1.46 -12.59 4.46
N ALA A 87 1.41 -13.75 5.08
CA ALA A 87 0.26 -14.64 5.05
C ALA A 87 -0.17 -14.98 6.47
N ILE A 88 -1.47 -15.15 6.65
CA ILE A 88 -2.04 -15.69 7.91
C ILE A 88 -1.59 -17.12 8.12
N THR A 89 -1.41 -17.50 9.38
CA THR A 89 -1.05 -18.88 9.71
C THR A 89 -2.27 -19.69 10.16
N PRO A 90 -2.26 -21.03 9.99
CA PRO A 90 -3.31 -21.89 10.52
C PRO A 90 -3.57 -21.72 12.03
N ASN A 91 -2.50 -21.48 12.79
CA ASN A 91 -2.61 -21.26 14.25
C ASN A 91 -3.32 -19.94 14.59
N GLU A 92 -3.11 -18.88 13.82
CA GLU A 92 -3.80 -17.59 14.01
C GLU A 92 -5.30 -17.74 13.76
N ILE A 93 -5.69 -18.50 12.73
CA ILE A 93 -7.10 -18.82 12.45
C ILE A 93 -7.69 -19.67 13.57
N LYS A 94 -7.05 -20.77 13.93
CA LYS A 94 -7.51 -21.72 14.96
C LYS A 94 -7.69 -21.06 16.33
N ASN A 95 -6.81 -20.14 16.69
CA ASN A 95 -6.85 -19.47 17.99
C ASN A 95 -7.68 -18.16 17.98
N GLY A 96 -8.34 -17.83 16.86
CA GLY A 96 -9.15 -16.62 16.76
C GLY A 96 -8.36 -15.30 16.80
N ILE A 97 -7.02 -15.35 16.69
CA ILE A 97 -6.15 -14.16 16.62
C ILE A 97 -6.34 -13.45 15.28
N LEU A 98 -6.66 -14.26 14.27
CA LEU A 98 -6.88 -13.85 12.89
C LEU A 98 -5.69 -13.05 12.31
N ASP A 99 -6.00 -12.03 11.53
CA ASP A 99 -5.05 -11.28 10.70
C ASP A 99 -4.30 -10.14 11.43
N LYS A 100 -4.38 -10.05 12.76
CA LYS A 100 -3.76 -8.94 13.54
C LYS A 100 -2.29 -8.72 13.21
N ARG A 101 -1.50 -9.81 13.15
CA ARG A 101 -0.06 -9.74 12.87
C ARG A 101 0.18 -9.22 11.45
N ILE A 102 -0.47 -9.81 10.45
CA ILE A 102 -0.24 -9.45 9.05
C ILE A 102 -0.71 -8.02 8.75
N ILE A 103 -1.78 -7.54 9.39
CA ILE A 103 -2.22 -6.13 9.30
C ILE A 103 -1.17 -5.19 9.90
N LYS A 104 -0.60 -5.52 11.06
CA LYS A 104 0.48 -4.72 11.67
C LYS A 104 1.72 -4.67 10.76
N GLU A 105 2.07 -5.79 10.14
CA GLU A 105 3.18 -5.89 9.19
C GLU A 105 2.91 -5.08 7.93
N LEU A 106 1.69 -5.14 7.36
CA LEU A 106 1.28 -4.33 6.23
C LEU A 106 1.42 -2.83 6.52
N ILE A 107 0.88 -2.37 7.66
CA ILE A 107 0.97 -0.96 8.08
C ILE A 107 2.43 -0.51 8.18
N ARG A 108 3.31 -1.34 8.77
CA ARG A 108 4.74 -1.06 8.89
C ARG A 108 5.41 -0.96 7.51
N THR A 109 5.10 -1.90 6.63
CA THR A 109 5.66 -1.97 5.28
C THR A 109 5.20 -0.80 4.41
N LEU A 110 3.92 -0.43 4.47
CA LEU A 110 3.36 0.73 3.76
C LEU A 110 4.09 2.03 4.08
N LYS A 111 4.50 2.23 5.34
CA LYS A 111 5.26 3.42 5.77
C LYS A 111 6.63 3.53 5.07
N GLY A 112 7.13 2.46 4.49
CA GLY A 112 8.36 2.43 3.70
C GLY A 112 8.21 2.91 2.25
N PHE A 113 6.99 3.27 1.81
CA PHE A 113 6.72 3.70 0.44
C PHE A 113 6.18 5.13 0.40
N LYS A 114 6.50 5.84 -0.67
CA LYS A 114 5.92 7.16 -0.98
C LYS A 114 4.61 7.02 -1.75
N THR A 115 4.58 6.07 -2.67
CA THR A 115 3.41 5.83 -3.53
C THR A 115 3.06 4.35 -3.54
N ILE A 116 1.78 4.06 -3.37
CA ILE A 116 1.24 2.71 -3.53
C ILE A 116 0.21 2.73 -4.66
N TYR A 117 0.41 1.83 -5.61
CA TYR A 117 -0.53 1.54 -6.69
C TYR A 117 -1.35 0.30 -6.32
N THR A 118 -2.64 0.35 -6.63
CA THR A 118 -3.56 -0.79 -6.49
C THR A 118 -4.41 -0.92 -7.74
N PHE A 119 -5.19 -1.98 -7.84
CA PHE A 119 -6.25 -2.11 -8.83
C PHE A 119 -7.60 -2.27 -8.14
N TYR A 120 -8.44 -1.22 -8.18
CA TYR A 120 -9.71 -1.12 -7.44
C TYR A 120 -9.54 -1.03 -5.91
N GLY A 121 -8.33 -0.80 -5.43
CA GLY A 121 -8.02 -0.76 -4.01
C GLY A 121 -8.62 0.41 -3.24
N THR A 122 -9.04 1.48 -3.94
CA THR A 122 -9.84 2.56 -3.35
C THR A 122 -11.14 2.02 -2.76
N ASN A 123 -11.73 1.01 -3.38
CA ASN A 123 -12.99 0.42 -2.95
C ASN A 123 -12.81 -0.86 -2.14
N PHE A 124 -11.68 -1.54 -2.28
CA PHE A 124 -11.44 -2.81 -1.60
C PHE A 124 -10.20 -2.78 -0.71
N ASP A 125 -9.00 -2.95 -1.23
CA ASP A 125 -7.77 -3.22 -0.48
C ASP A 125 -7.53 -2.26 0.68
N ILE A 126 -7.55 -0.96 0.41
CA ILE A 126 -7.26 0.08 1.40
C ILE A 126 -8.37 0.17 2.45
N LYS A 127 -9.64 0.05 2.01
CA LYS A 127 -10.77 0.06 2.94
C LYS A 127 -10.77 -1.19 3.83
N PHE A 128 -10.55 -2.36 3.23
CA PHE A 128 -10.50 -3.63 3.95
C PHE A 128 -9.37 -3.60 5.00
N ALA A 129 -8.14 -3.26 4.59
CA ALA A 129 -7.00 -3.19 5.50
C ALA A 129 -7.23 -2.17 6.64
N ARG A 130 -7.83 -1.01 6.35
CA ARG A 130 -8.19 -0.01 7.36
C ARG A 130 -9.25 -0.53 8.32
N THR A 131 -10.28 -1.20 7.83
CA THR A 131 -11.32 -1.82 8.66
C THR A 131 -10.72 -2.86 9.60
N ARG A 132 -9.82 -3.70 9.08
CA ARG A 132 -9.12 -4.69 9.90
C ARG A 132 -8.19 -4.06 10.93
N ALA A 133 -7.50 -2.98 10.57
CA ALA A 133 -6.68 -2.23 11.54
C ALA A 133 -7.53 -1.71 12.70
N LEU A 134 -8.66 -1.06 12.40
CA LEU A 134 -9.60 -0.58 13.42
C LEU A 134 -10.17 -1.72 14.28
N TYR A 135 -10.56 -2.83 13.66
CA TYR A 135 -11.03 -4.02 14.38
C TYR A 135 -10.01 -4.52 15.42
N HIS A 136 -8.73 -4.43 15.12
CA HIS A 136 -7.64 -4.86 16.00
C HIS A 136 -7.11 -3.77 16.93
N GLY A 137 -7.69 -2.57 16.92
CA GLY A 137 -7.21 -1.41 17.71
C GLY A 137 -5.83 -0.92 17.24
N LEU A 138 -5.52 -1.01 15.95
CA LEU A 138 -4.27 -0.55 15.37
C LEU A 138 -4.48 0.77 14.63
N ASP A 139 -3.54 1.70 14.80
CA ASP A 139 -3.49 2.92 13.99
C ASP A 139 -3.07 2.58 12.56
N PHE A 140 -3.93 2.91 11.59
CA PHE A 140 -3.59 2.78 10.18
C PHE A 140 -2.57 3.85 9.77
N VAL A 141 -2.07 3.73 8.52
CA VAL A 141 -1.13 4.72 7.96
C VAL A 141 -1.77 6.12 8.00
N PRO A 142 -1.09 7.14 8.58
CA PRO A 142 -1.61 8.50 8.64
C PRO A 142 -1.94 9.06 7.25
N TYR A 143 -3.02 9.84 7.17
CA TYR A 143 -3.39 10.53 5.94
C TYR A 143 -2.23 11.41 5.44
N GLY A 144 -1.95 11.33 4.13
CA GLY A 144 -0.90 12.13 3.50
C GLY A 144 0.52 11.56 3.63
N LEU A 145 0.74 10.48 4.39
CA LEU A 145 2.07 9.87 4.49
C LEU A 145 2.42 9.04 3.23
N VAL A 146 1.44 8.32 2.70
CA VAL A 146 1.60 7.48 1.50
C VAL A 146 0.59 7.93 0.46
N GLN A 147 1.06 8.27 -0.73
CA GLN A 147 0.18 8.56 -1.86
C GLN A 147 -0.41 7.25 -2.38
N HIS A 148 -1.71 7.20 -2.51
CA HIS A 148 -2.41 6.06 -3.12
C HIS A 148 -2.87 6.43 -4.52
N LYS A 149 -2.56 5.59 -5.49
CA LYS A 149 -3.01 5.68 -6.89
C LYS A 149 -3.69 4.38 -7.29
N ASP A 150 -4.92 4.48 -7.75
CA ASP A 150 -5.72 3.33 -8.16
C ASP A 150 -5.78 3.24 -9.68
N LEU A 151 -5.13 2.23 -10.23
CA LEU A 151 -5.03 2.04 -11.68
C LEU A 151 -6.35 1.65 -12.35
N TYR A 152 -7.33 1.14 -11.59
CA TYR A 152 -8.69 0.94 -12.10
C TYR A 152 -9.27 2.23 -12.67
N TYR A 153 -9.09 3.37 -11.97
CA TYR A 153 -9.61 4.66 -12.45
C TYR A 153 -8.79 5.21 -13.61
N LEU A 154 -7.49 4.91 -13.69
CA LEU A 154 -6.68 5.22 -14.86
C LEU A 154 -7.23 4.47 -16.08
N VAL A 155 -7.37 3.14 -16.00
CA VAL A 155 -7.93 2.29 -17.04
C VAL A 155 -9.30 2.80 -17.49
N LYS A 156 -10.22 3.03 -16.56
CA LYS A 156 -11.58 3.53 -16.86
C LYS A 156 -11.58 4.89 -17.54
N ARG A 157 -10.58 5.73 -17.29
CA ARG A 157 -10.47 7.07 -17.87
C ARG A 157 -9.91 7.03 -19.30
N ILE A 158 -8.94 6.17 -19.57
CA ILE A 158 -8.16 6.21 -20.83
C ILE A 158 -8.55 5.12 -21.82
N LEU A 159 -9.13 4.02 -21.36
CA LEU A 159 -9.53 2.90 -22.21
C LEU A 159 -11.05 2.77 -22.29
N ARG A 160 -11.51 2.25 -23.44
CA ARG A 160 -12.91 1.84 -23.62
C ARG A 160 -12.93 0.35 -23.96
N ILE A 161 -13.06 -0.47 -22.94
CA ILE A 161 -13.04 -1.94 -23.02
C ILE A 161 -14.30 -2.52 -22.40
N HIS A 162 -14.61 -3.77 -22.72
CA HIS A 162 -15.82 -4.45 -22.25
C HIS A 162 -15.85 -4.63 -20.72
N SER A 163 -14.69 -4.72 -20.07
CA SER A 163 -14.55 -4.88 -18.63
C SER A 163 -13.28 -4.17 -18.16
N ASN A 164 -13.39 -3.34 -17.12
CA ASN A 164 -12.24 -2.65 -16.52
C ASN A 164 -11.55 -3.48 -15.42
N ARG A 165 -11.64 -4.81 -15.46
CA ARG A 165 -10.89 -5.69 -14.54
C ARG A 165 -9.43 -5.74 -14.93
N LEU A 166 -8.54 -6.02 -13.96
CA LEU A 166 -7.11 -6.18 -14.20
C LEU A 166 -6.82 -7.22 -15.29
N GLU A 167 -7.52 -8.36 -15.23
CA GLU A 167 -7.45 -9.43 -16.22
C GLU A 167 -7.78 -8.94 -17.65
N SER A 168 -8.95 -8.31 -17.83
CA SER A 168 -9.38 -7.83 -19.15
C SER A 168 -8.44 -6.74 -19.69
N THR A 169 -7.82 -5.95 -18.79
CA THR A 169 -6.82 -4.97 -19.17
C THR A 169 -5.51 -5.63 -19.58
N ALA A 170 -5.08 -6.65 -18.85
CA ALA A 170 -3.88 -7.42 -19.18
C ALA A 170 -4.02 -8.14 -20.53
N ASP A 171 -5.17 -8.78 -20.77
CA ASP A 171 -5.49 -9.45 -22.04
C ASP A 171 -5.43 -8.48 -23.22
N LEU A 172 -6.02 -7.28 -23.08
CA LEU A 172 -5.94 -6.24 -24.12
C LEU A 172 -4.50 -5.85 -24.44
N LEU A 173 -3.64 -5.82 -23.41
CA LEU A 173 -2.23 -5.38 -23.54
C LEU A 173 -1.27 -6.53 -23.87
N ASP A 174 -1.78 -7.74 -24.12
CA ASP A 174 -1.02 -8.97 -24.36
C ASP A 174 0.01 -9.25 -23.25
N ILE A 175 -0.44 -9.08 -22.01
CA ILE A 175 0.36 -9.35 -20.81
C ILE A 175 -0.11 -10.65 -20.20
N SER A 176 0.74 -11.68 -20.26
CA SER A 176 0.52 -12.97 -19.60
C SER A 176 0.90 -12.90 -18.10
N GLY A 177 0.41 -13.84 -17.33
CA GLY A 177 0.82 -14.02 -15.92
C GLY A 177 -0.30 -14.07 -14.91
N LYS A 178 -1.56 -13.88 -15.32
CA LYS A 178 -2.70 -14.10 -14.44
C LYS A 178 -2.86 -15.57 -14.08
N THR A 179 -3.03 -15.83 -12.81
CA THR A 179 -3.34 -17.15 -12.28
C THR A 179 -4.83 -17.24 -11.92
N HIS A 180 -5.42 -18.39 -12.13
CA HIS A 180 -6.80 -18.66 -11.74
C HIS A 180 -6.80 -19.74 -10.66
N LEU A 181 -7.38 -19.42 -9.51
CA LEU A 181 -7.59 -20.38 -8.44
C LEU A 181 -9.06 -20.77 -8.36
N HIS A 182 -9.31 -22.04 -8.17
CA HIS A 182 -10.68 -22.51 -7.97
C HIS A 182 -11.22 -21.96 -6.64
N PRO A 183 -12.48 -21.47 -6.55
CA PRO A 183 -13.06 -20.88 -5.33
C PRO A 183 -12.93 -21.75 -4.06
N ARG A 184 -12.88 -23.07 -4.20
CA ARG A 184 -12.63 -23.99 -3.06
C ARG A 184 -11.30 -23.74 -2.35
N ILE A 185 -10.29 -23.17 -3.03
CA ILE A 185 -9.01 -22.82 -2.42
C ILE A 185 -9.19 -21.75 -1.35
N TRP A 186 -10.03 -20.71 -1.62
CA TRP A 186 -10.37 -19.69 -0.61
C TRP A 186 -11.10 -20.30 0.59
N VAL A 187 -12.07 -21.20 0.36
CA VAL A 187 -12.76 -21.90 1.45
C VAL A 187 -11.77 -22.70 2.31
N GLN A 188 -10.85 -23.43 1.69
CA GLN A 188 -9.84 -24.20 2.40
C GLN A 188 -8.83 -23.29 3.15
N ALA A 189 -8.40 -22.18 2.54
CA ALA A 189 -7.52 -21.21 3.16
C ALA A 189 -8.17 -20.54 4.37
N THR A 190 -9.46 -20.18 4.26
CA THR A 190 -10.26 -19.64 5.37
C THR A 190 -10.39 -20.64 6.53
N GLY A 191 -10.43 -21.94 6.22
CA GLY A 191 -10.39 -23.02 7.20
C GLY A 191 -8.98 -23.32 7.77
N GLY A 192 -7.96 -22.58 7.37
CA GLY A 192 -6.60 -22.74 7.87
C GLY A 192 -5.78 -23.84 7.21
N ASN A 193 -6.15 -24.28 5.99
CA ASN A 193 -5.34 -25.22 5.24
C ASN A 193 -4.04 -24.55 4.77
N PRO A 194 -2.83 -25.00 5.21
CA PRO A 194 -1.59 -24.30 4.90
C PRO A 194 -1.21 -24.33 3.42
N LYS A 195 -1.54 -25.41 2.70
CA LYS A 195 -1.30 -25.49 1.26
C LYS A 195 -2.17 -24.50 0.48
N ALA A 196 -3.45 -24.39 0.88
CA ALA A 196 -4.38 -23.44 0.27
C ALA A 196 -3.93 -21.99 0.52
N ILE A 197 -3.47 -21.66 1.73
CA ILE A 197 -2.90 -20.34 2.05
C ILE A 197 -1.67 -20.06 1.16
N GLY A 198 -0.79 -21.06 0.95
CA GLY A 198 0.34 -20.95 0.04
C GLY A 198 -0.09 -20.62 -1.40
N TYR A 199 -1.09 -21.32 -1.95
CA TYR A 199 -1.62 -21.04 -3.29
C TYR A 199 -2.23 -19.63 -3.40
N ILE A 200 -2.92 -19.16 -2.36
CA ILE A 200 -3.44 -17.79 -2.30
C ILE A 200 -2.29 -16.77 -2.32
N LEU A 201 -1.20 -17.04 -1.58
CA LEU A 201 -0.03 -16.18 -1.57
C LEU A 201 0.65 -16.11 -2.95
N ASP A 202 0.84 -17.27 -3.60
CA ASP A 202 1.43 -17.33 -4.95
C ASP A 202 0.58 -16.55 -5.96
N HIS A 203 -0.74 -16.64 -5.85
CA HIS A 203 -1.69 -15.88 -6.66
C HIS A 203 -1.52 -14.37 -6.42
N ASN A 204 -1.52 -13.95 -5.16
CA ASN A 204 -1.35 -12.56 -4.77
C ASN A 204 -0.01 -11.97 -5.27
N VAL A 205 1.08 -12.75 -5.21
CA VAL A 205 2.40 -12.37 -5.77
C VAL A 205 2.33 -12.23 -7.30
N ALA A 206 1.60 -13.10 -8.00
CA ALA A 206 1.43 -12.99 -9.44
C ALA A 206 0.64 -11.72 -9.81
N ASP A 207 -0.41 -11.39 -9.05
CA ASP A 207 -1.27 -10.23 -9.31
C ASP A 207 -0.52 -8.91 -9.12
N VAL A 208 0.33 -8.75 -8.11
CA VAL A 208 1.15 -7.51 -7.98
C VAL A 208 2.20 -7.36 -9.08
N LYS A 209 2.73 -8.45 -9.63
CA LYS A 209 3.62 -8.42 -10.80
C LYS A 209 2.87 -8.04 -12.07
N LEU A 210 1.68 -8.61 -12.27
CA LEU A 210 0.78 -8.28 -13.37
C LEU A 210 0.39 -6.81 -13.31
N LEU A 211 0.06 -6.30 -12.13
CA LEU A 211 -0.30 -4.91 -11.89
C LEU A 211 0.83 -3.95 -12.29
N GLU A 212 2.10 -4.27 -11.94
CA GLU A 212 3.25 -3.50 -12.41
C GLU A 212 3.39 -3.52 -13.93
N ALA A 213 3.24 -4.69 -14.56
CA ALA A 213 3.35 -4.84 -15.99
C ALA A 213 2.28 -4.03 -16.75
N VAL A 214 1.04 -4.10 -16.29
CA VAL A 214 -0.08 -3.29 -16.84
C VAL A 214 0.21 -1.80 -16.66
N HIS A 215 0.62 -1.36 -15.46
CA HIS A 215 0.93 0.03 -15.22
C HIS A 215 2.03 0.57 -16.13
N LYS A 216 3.11 -0.18 -16.34
CA LYS A 216 4.21 0.20 -17.25
C LYS A 216 3.74 0.49 -18.68
N LYS A 217 2.76 -0.26 -19.18
CA LYS A 217 2.14 -0.01 -20.50
C LYS A 217 1.24 1.23 -20.52
N LEU A 218 0.73 1.66 -19.38
CA LEU A 218 -0.23 2.76 -19.27
C LEU A 218 0.41 4.07 -18.78
N MET A 219 1.66 4.07 -18.34
CA MET A 219 2.35 5.23 -17.75
C MET A 219 2.30 6.46 -18.64
N ASP A 220 2.50 6.31 -19.94
CA ASP A 220 2.50 7.41 -20.92
C ASP A 220 1.15 8.13 -21.01
N TYR A 221 0.09 7.52 -20.50
CA TYR A 221 -1.27 8.08 -20.49
C TYR A 221 -1.69 8.67 -19.13
N GLU A 222 -0.86 8.55 -18.08
CA GLU A 222 -1.23 8.99 -16.73
C GLU A 222 -1.55 10.48 -16.64
N GLY A 223 -0.74 11.32 -17.30
CA GLY A 223 -0.85 12.77 -17.29
C GLY A 223 -1.83 13.36 -18.32
N ARG A 224 -2.45 12.54 -19.16
CA ARG A 224 -3.32 13.04 -20.25
C ARG A 224 -4.64 13.55 -19.71
N THR A 225 -5.05 14.73 -20.16
CA THR A 225 -6.32 15.37 -19.83
C THR A 225 -7.28 15.27 -21.01
N LYS A 226 -8.56 15.64 -20.80
CA LYS A 226 -9.55 15.71 -21.89
C LYS A 226 -9.19 16.70 -23.01
N LYS A 227 -8.20 17.58 -22.82
CA LYS A 227 -7.79 18.59 -23.78
C LYS A 227 -6.74 18.08 -24.77
N TYR A 228 -6.06 16.98 -24.48
CA TYR A 228 -4.97 16.45 -25.31
C TYR A 228 -5.16 14.95 -25.50
N VAL A 229 -5.06 14.51 -26.73
CA VAL A 229 -5.16 13.11 -27.15
C VAL A 229 -3.76 12.52 -27.29
#